data_1ded9aff507f4eb4f8d7a210fedc0e9b
#
_entry.id   1ded9aff507f4eb4f8d7a210fedc0e9b
#
_cell.length_a   1.000
_cell.length_b   1.000
_cell.length_c   1.000
_cell.angle_alpha   90.00
_cell.angle_beta   90.00
_cell.angle_gamma   90.00
#
_symmetry.space_group_name_H-M   'P 1'
#
loop_
_entity.id
_entity.type
_entity.pdbx_description
1 polymer ?
#
loop_
_entity_poly.entity_id
_entity_poly.type
_entity_poly.pdbx_seq_one_letter_code
_entity_poly.pdbx_strand_id
1 'polypeptide(L)'
;LKYKNFALSAIALAASSVAFAQSPDSQVTLYGTLDASVQALHGASTQSRVQSGGLSDSRIGLRGSEDLGGGLKAFFTLESGINLDDGTNGQGSFWGRQAFVGLATPYGKVSLGRQYSSIYELTSDFSQFSNVGVGASTAVIGGFGGYEPVRGSNNSATGNGGPTRVNNSVKLESASYKGFTAGALWGAGEVAGDTFGNRTSDIYGRYNGHGFEGMVSVVNDKSDQLGRNVRTVSGAAAYDWGNYRFNGGLIQVDDRSVADKDGKGYWLGASYRMGPHLFKSQYVESSNDGALADGKTQAFGVGYQYDLSKRTALYSSVTRFKNDGLGYVDRAAGLIPVGLTDASHRNLTEVVAGIRTSF
;
A
#
# COMPACT_ATOMS: atom_id res chain seq x y z
N LEU A 1 -26.59 -12.87 35.68
CA LEU A 1 -26.33 -11.44 35.38
C LEU A 1 -25.30 -10.89 36.35
N LYS A 2 -24.00 -11.12 36.16
CA LYS A 2 -22.85 -10.43 36.80
C LYS A 2 -21.61 -11.24 36.43
N TYR A 3 -20.85 -10.73 35.44
CA TYR A 3 -19.41 -11.02 35.18
C TYR A 3 -19.09 -10.64 33.72
N LYS A 4 -19.10 -9.32 33.38
CA LYS A 4 -18.58 -8.84 32.09
C LYS A 4 -17.74 -7.56 32.16
N ASN A 5 -17.24 -7.17 33.34
CA ASN A 5 -16.48 -5.91 33.47
C ASN A 5 -15.06 -6.06 34.05
N PHE A 6 -14.36 -7.18 33.83
CA PHE A 6 -13.04 -7.40 34.44
C PHE A 6 -11.86 -7.41 33.48
N ALA A 7 -12.05 -7.19 32.18
CA ALA A 7 -10.95 -7.31 31.21
C ALA A 7 -10.25 -5.99 30.84
N LEU A 8 -10.80 -4.83 31.21
CA LEU A 8 -10.16 -3.53 30.86
C LEU A 8 -9.34 -2.90 31.99
N SER A 9 -9.40 -3.44 33.21
CA SER A 9 -8.72 -2.85 34.38
C SER A 9 -7.33 -3.38 34.61
N ALA A 10 -6.87 -4.42 33.91
CA ALA A 10 -5.58 -5.06 34.14
C ALA A 10 -4.39 -4.42 33.41
N ILE A 11 -4.63 -3.52 32.46
CA ILE A 11 -3.55 -2.85 31.72
C ILE A 11 -3.10 -1.55 32.39
N ALA A 12 -3.87 -0.99 33.30
CA ALA A 12 -3.59 0.30 33.93
C ALA A 12 -2.67 0.23 35.18
N LEU A 13 -2.32 -0.94 35.69
CA LEU A 13 -1.58 -1.07 36.97
C LEU A 13 -0.09 -1.39 36.82
N ALA A 14 0.48 -1.46 35.62
CA ALA A 14 1.92 -1.72 35.45
C ALA A 14 2.78 -0.46 35.24
N ALA A 15 2.20 0.74 35.37
CA ALA A 15 2.87 2.00 35.01
C ALA A 15 3.38 2.82 36.20
N SER A 16 3.45 2.24 37.42
CA SER A 16 3.94 2.99 38.58
C SER A 16 5.21 2.36 39.16
N SER A 17 6.35 2.71 38.60
CA SER A 17 7.64 2.96 39.24
C SER A 17 8.74 2.95 38.15
N VAL A 18 9.30 4.06 37.86
CA VAL A 18 10.70 4.44 37.81
C VAL A 18 10.83 5.79 37.12
N ALA A 19 10.76 6.87 37.89
CA ALA A 19 11.22 8.16 37.44
C ALA A 19 12.76 8.18 37.53
N PHE A 20 13.43 7.80 36.46
CA PHE A 20 14.78 8.28 36.19
C PHE A 20 14.68 9.40 35.19
N ALA A 21 14.93 10.62 35.65
CA ALA A 21 15.13 11.78 34.81
C ALA A 21 16.44 11.63 34.02
N GLN A 22 16.42 10.83 32.99
CA GLN A 22 17.33 10.92 31.88
C GLN A 22 16.59 11.76 30.83
N SER A 23 17.23 12.83 30.30
CA SER A 23 16.63 13.61 29.20
C SER A 23 16.29 12.60 28.10
N PRO A 24 15.03 12.38 27.79
CA PRO A 24 14.68 11.43 26.77
C PRO A 24 15.25 11.97 25.46
N ASP A 25 16.02 11.16 24.72
CA ASP A 25 16.40 11.44 23.34
C ASP A 25 15.11 11.40 22.49
N SER A 26 14.33 12.46 22.63
CA SER A 26 13.12 12.68 21.84
C SER A 26 13.54 13.23 20.49
N GLN A 27 13.31 12.47 19.44
CA GLN A 27 13.55 12.90 18.08
C GLN A 27 12.25 13.01 17.32
N VAL A 28 12.02 14.20 16.72
CA VAL A 28 10.97 14.40 15.73
C VAL A 28 11.62 14.75 14.40
N THR A 29 11.30 13.98 13.38
CA THR A 29 11.83 14.17 12.03
C THR A 29 10.69 14.55 11.09
N LEU A 30 10.84 15.71 10.44
CA LEU A 30 10.08 16.04 9.24
C LEU A 30 10.70 15.27 8.06
N TYR A 31 9.88 14.59 7.29
CA TYR A 31 10.32 13.86 6.11
C TYR A 31 9.30 14.01 4.98
N GLY A 32 9.74 13.74 3.77
CA GLY A 32 8.83 13.78 2.63
C GLY A 32 9.44 13.30 1.33
N THR A 33 8.59 13.18 0.34
CA THR A 33 8.94 12.91 -1.05
C THR A 33 8.01 13.75 -1.91
N LEU A 34 8.58 14.50 -2.84
CA LEU A 34 7.88 15.25 -3.86
C LEU A 34 8.24 14.64 -5.20
N ASP A 35 7.24 14.21 -5.95
CA ASP A 35 7.36 13.53 -7.24
C ASP A 35 6.33 14.13 -8.19
N ALA A 36 6.81 14.75 -9.27
CA ALA A 36 5.97 15.31 -10.31
C ALA A 36 6.44 14.83 -11.68
N SER A 37 5.48 14.54 -12.56
CA SER A 37 5.77 14.03 -13.90
C SER A 37 4.85 14.61 -14.95
N VAL A 38 5.33 14.58 -16.18
CA VAL A 38 4.52 14.70 -17.38
C VAL A 38 4.15 13.30 -17.83
N GLN A 39 2.87 13.07 -18.04
CA GLN A 39 2.30 11.81 -18.51
C GLN A 39 1.62 12.02 -19.85
N ALA A 40 1.88 11.13 -20.79
CA ALA A 40 1.13 10.99 -22.02
C ALA A 40 0.49 9.60 -22.06
N LEU A 41 -0.82 9.57 -22.28
CA LEU A 41 -1.65 8.38 -22.41
C LEU A 41 -2.18 8.30 -23.83
N HIS A 42 -1.92 7.19 -24.50
CA HIS A 42 -2.35 6.92 -25.89
C HIS A 42 -3.26 5.68 -25.89
N GLY A 43 -4.52 5.88 -26.23
CA GLY A 43 -5.54 4.84 -26.36
C GLY A 43 -6.44 5.13 -27.56
N ALA A 44 -7.76 5.12 -27.36
CA ALA A 44 -8.74 5.59 -28.35
C ALA A 44 -8.53 7.07 -28.69
N SER A 45 -8.02 7.83 -27.74
CA SER A 45 -7.56 9.21 -27.90
C SER A 45 -6.21 9.39 -27.20
N THR A 46 -5.68 10.61 -27.25
CA THR A 46 -4.42 10.96 -26.55
C THR A 46 -4.69 12.02 -25.51
N GLN A 47 -4.14 11.83 -24.32
CA GLN A 47 -4.15 12.82 -23.25
C GLN A 47 -2.74 13.05 -22.73
N SER A 48 -2.37 14.31 -22.55
CA SER A 48 -1.14 14.71 -21.86
C SER A 48 -1.49 15.55 -20.64
N ARG A 49 -0.80 15.29 -19.51
CA ARG A 49 -1.01 16.03 -18.27
C ARG A 49 0.26 16.12 -17.43
N VAL A 50 0.31 17.10 -16.55
CA VAL A 50 1.19 17.05 -15.38
C VAL A 50 0.44 16.30 -14.30
N GLN A 51 1.12 15.43 -13.57
CA GLN A 51 0.53 14.67 -12.49
C GLN A 51 1.46 14.63 -11.28
N SER A 52 0.89 14.45 -10.11
CA SER A 52 1.62 14.09 -8.91
C SER A 52 1.98 12.61 -8.95
N GLY A 53 3.23 12.28 -8.67
CA GLY A 53 3.72 10.90 -8.75
C GLY A 53 4.16 10.50 -10.15
N GLY A 54 4.56 9.25 -10.26
CA GLY A 54 5.11 8.62 -11.48
C GLY A 54 6.18 7.60 -11.10
N LEU A 55 7.00 7.90 -10.11
CA LEU A 55 7.95 6.99 -9.49
C LEU A 55 7.56 6.64 -8.04
N SER A 56 7.00 7.59 -7.30
CA SER A 56 6.48 7.42 -5.93
C SER A 56 5.34 8.40 -5.64
N ASP A 57 4.48 8.06 -4.67
CA ASP A 57 3.48 9.01 -4.18
C ASP A 57 4.16 10.20 -3.47
N SER A 58 3.72 11.40 -3.79
CA SER A 58 4.15 12.61 -3.08
C SER A 58 3.52 12.64 -1.70
N ARG A 59 4.33 12.97 -0.68
CA ARG A 59 3.90 12.96 0.72
C ARG A 59 4.79 13.83 1.59
N ILE A 60 4.23 14.27 2.70
CA ILE A 60 4.92 14.90 3.82
C ILE A 60 4.53 14.20 5.11
N GLY A 61 5.44 14.07 6.04
CA GLY A 61 5.15 13.40 7.31
C GLY A 61 6.04 13.88 8.45
N LEU A 62 5.53 13.63 9.64
CA LEU A 62 6.24 13.73 10.90
C LEU A 62 6.33 12.35 11.52
N ARG A 63 7.51 11.97 11.96
CA ARG A 63 7.71 10.77 12.76
C ARG A 63 8.57 11.08 13.96
N GLY A 64 8.26 10.48 15.08
CA GLY A 64 9.04 10.68 16.27
C GLY A 64 9.17 9.43 17.10
N SER A 65 10.19 9.42 17.94
CA SER A 65 10.39 8.38 18.93
C SER A 65 10.98 8.97 20.21
N GLU A 66 10.61 8.36 21.34
CA GLU A 66 11.08 8.69 22.68
C GLU A 66 11.53 7.40 23.36
N ASP A 67 12.75 7.35 23.86
CA ASP A 67 13.24 6.25 24.67
C ASP A 67 12.71 6.39 26.09
N LEU A 68 11.91 5.43 26.55
CA LEU A 68 11.30 5.41 27.87
C LEU A 68 12.14 4.62 28.89
N GLY A 69 13.31 4.14 28.47
CA GLY A 69 14.17 3.30 29.29
C GLY A 69 13.78 1.82 29.27
N GLY A 70 14.69 0.95 29.73
CA GLY A 70 14.44 -0.50 29.79
C GLY A 70 14.20 -1.18 28.43
N GLY A 71 14.54 -0.55 27.31
CA GLY A 71 14.25 -1.03 25.96
C GLY A 71 12.84 -0.72 25.47
N LEU A 72 12.08 0.05 26.24
CA LEU A 72 10.74 0.53 25.85
C LEU A 72 10.87 1.86 25.12
N LYS A 73 10.17 2.01 23.99
CA LYS A 73 10.12 3.25 23.20
C LYS A 73 8.69 3.59 22.84
N ALA A 74 8.30 4.85 23.01
CA ALA A 74 7.12 5.40 22.37
C ALA A 74 7.48 5.87 20.96
N PHE A 75 6.55 5.74 19.99
CA PHE A 75 6.77 6.23 18.64
C PHE A 75 5.45 6.67 18.00
N PHE A 76 5.54 7.55 17.01
CA PHE A 76 4.38 7.97 16.24
C PHE A 76 4.76 8.24 14.78
N THR A 77 3.75 8.19 13.91
CA THR A 77 3.84 8.65 12.51
C THR A 77 2.55 9.37 12.12
N LEU A 78 2.72 10.55 11.53
CA LEU A 78 1.67 11.31 10.87
C LEU A 78 2.13 11.55 9.43
N GLU A 79 1.38 11.07 8.43
CA GLU A 79 1.76 11.16 7.02
C GLU A 79 0.58 11.58 6.16
N SER A 80 0.78 12.65 5.37
CA SER A 80 -0.18 13.20 4.42
C SER A 80 0.30 12.95 2.99
N GLY A 81 -0.61 12.55 2.11
CA GLY A 81 -0.36 12.58 0.67
C GLY A 81 -0.62 13.97 0.11
N ILE A 82 0.13 14.33 -0.90
CA ILE A 82 0.02 15.62 -1.59
C ILE A 82 -0.12 15.36 -3.07
N ASN A 83 -1.12 15.96 -3.71
CA ASN A 83 -1.22 16.04 -5.16
C ASN A 83 -0.49 17.32 -5.60
N LEU A 84 0.68 17.19 -6.22
CA LEU A 84 1.50 18.33 -6.61
C LEU A 84 0.94 19.09 -7.81
N ASP A 85 0.08 18.48 -8.58
CA ASP A 85 -0.55 19.05 -9.76
C ASP A 85 -1.67 20.05 -9.42
N ASP A 86 -2.34 19.89 -8.27
CA ASP A 86 -3.46 20.75 -7.86
C ASP A 86 -3.38 21.23 -6.40
N GLY A 87 -2.40 20.77 -5.62
CA GLY A 87 -2.19 21.16 -4.22
C GLY A 87 -3.16 20.51 -3.22
N THR A 88 -3.98 19.57 -3.65
CA THR A 88 -4.95 18.89 -2.77
C THR A 88 -4.31 17.75 -1.97
N ASN A 89 -5.05 17.23 -0.98
CA ASN A 89 -4.64 16.03 -0.23
C ASN A 89 -4.78 14.77 -1.09
N GLY A 90 -3.73 13.99 -1.19
CA GLY A 90 -3.69 12.78 -2.02
C GLY A 90 -4.66 11.67 -1.61
N GLN A 91 -5.20 11.68 -0.39
CA GLN A 91 -6.09 10.66 0.14
C GLN A 91 -7.40 11.21 0.70
N GLY A 92 -7.80 12.43 0.37
CA GLY A 92 -9.04 13.05 0.84
C GLY A 92 -9.05 13.42 2.34
N SER A 93 -7.96 13.18 3.07
CA SER A 93 -7.79 13.51 4.48
C SER A 93 -6.39 14.05 4.72
N PHE A 94 -6.25 15.01 5.67
CA PHE A 94 -4.96 15.64 5.93
C PHE A 94 -3.87 14.59 6.31
N TRP A 95 -4.13 13.74 7.32
CA TRP A 95 -3.25 12.61 7.66
C TRP A 95 -3.71 11.31 7.01
N GLY A 96 -4.06 11.38 5.72
CA GLY A 96 -4.74 10.29 5.01
C GLY A 96 -3.88 9.06 4.72
N ARG A 97 -2.56 9.14 4.83
CA ARG A 97 -1.68 7.99 4.60
C ARG A 97 -1.48 7.17 5.88
N GLN A 98 -1.00 7.81 6.94
CA GLN A 98 -0.81 7.18 8.24
C GLN A 98 -1.04 8.21 9.36
N ALA A 99 -1.66 7.77 10.45
CA ALA A 99 -1.84 8.55 11.67
C ALA A 99 -1.93 7.58 12.85
N PHE A 100 -0.82 7.31 13.52
CA PHE A 100 -0.76 6.34 14.62
C PHE A 100 0.30 6.69 15.66
N VAL A 101 0.11 6.15 16.85
CA VAL A 101 1.06 6.14 17.96
C VAL A 101 1.25 4.71 18.46
N GLY A 102 2.40 4.38 19.01
CA GLY A 102 2.67 3.04 19.46
C GLY A 102 3.77 2.93 20.51
N LEU A 103 3.94 1.71 20.99
CA LEU A 103 5.01 1.31 21.89
C LEU A 103 5.81 0.17 21.27
N ALA A 104 7.12 0.27 21.33
CA ALA A 104 8.07 -0.75 20.90
C ALA A 104 8.85 -1.28 22.11
N THR A 105 9.09 -2.59 22.10
CA THR A 105 9.87 -3.33 23.07
C THR A 105 10.92 -4.17 22.33
N PRO A 106 11.89 -4.81 23.02
CA PRO A 106 12.79 -5.76 22.39
C PRO A 106 12.10 -6.98 21.73
N TYR A 107 10.84 -7.25 22.09
CA TYR A 107 10.09 -8.41 21.60
C TYR A 107 9.17 -8.08 20.41
N GLY A 108 8.89 -6.79 20.18
CA GLY A 108 7.98 -6.34 19.12
C GLY A 108 7.34 -5.00 19.44
N LYS A 109 6.39 -4.61 18.62
CA LYS A 109 5.70 -3.31 18.73
C LYS A 109 4.19 -3.45 18.63
N VAL A 110 3.49 -2.52 19.27
CA VAL A 110 2.05 -2.31 19.13
C VAL A 110 1.81 -0.86 18.71
N SER A 111 0.90 -0.65 17.80
CA SER A 111 0.50 0.70 17.35
C SER A 111 -0.99 0.80 17.15
N LEU A 112 -1.53 2.01 17.35
CA LEU A 112 -2.96 2.32 17.32
C LEU A 112 -3.20 3.52 16.41
N GLY A 113 -4.17 3.41 15.50
CA GLY A 113 -4.58 4.47 14.59
C GLY A 113 -4.76 4.00 13.16
N ARG A 114 -4.60 4.92 12.19
CA ARG A 114 -4.67 4.63 10.77
C ARG A 114 -3.30 4.16 10.27
N GLN A 115 -3.25 2.94 9.69
CA GLN A 115 -1.99 2.30 9.33
C GLN A 115 -2.10 1.53 8.01
N TYR A 116 -0.96 1.24 7.40
CA TYR A 116 -0.88 0.36 6.23
C TYR A 116 -1.19 -1.09 6.60
N SER A 117 -1.96 -1.73 5.73
CA SER A 117 -2.12 -3.18 5.71
C SER A 117 -0.90 -3.86 5.10
N SER A 118 -0.80 -5.16 5.31
CA SER A 118 0.23 -6.01 4.71
C SER A 118 0.20 -6.00 3.18
N ILE A 119 -0.97 -5.83 2.56
CA ILE A 119 -1.09 -5.78 1.10
C ILE A 119 -0.43 -4.54 0.53
N TYR A 120 -0.58 -3.37 1.19
CA TYR A 120 0.12 -2.16 0.76
C TYR A 120 1.64 -2.37 0.79
N GLU A 121 2.16 -2.93 1.90
CA GLU A 121 3.58 -3.20 2.07
C GLU A 121 4.07 -4.21 1.01
N LEU A 122 3.34 -5.31 0.82
CA LEU A 122 3.67 -6.34 -0.13
C LEU A 122 3.71 -5.81 -1.58
N THR A 123 2.69 -5.09 -2.02
CA THR A 123 2.63 -4.55 -3.38
C THR A 123 3.61 -3.40 -3.61
N SER A 124 3.98 -2.65 -2.58
CA SER A 124 4.98 -1.59 -2.65
C SER A 124 6.41 -2.12 -2.70
N ASP A 125 6.75 -3.05 -1.82
CA ASP A 125 8.12 -3.50 -1.60
C ASP A 125 8.58 -4.51 -2.67
N PHE A 126 7.64 -5.28 -3.22
CA PHE A 126 7.91 -6.34 -4.19
C PHE A 126 7.49 -5.99 -5.62
N SER A 127 7.39 -4.70 -5.96
CA SER A 127 7.08 -4.20 -7.30
C SER A 127 8.15 -3.22 -7.78
N GLN A 128 8.56 -3.31 -9.06
CA GLN A 128 9.54 -2.40 -9.65
C GLN A 128 9.01 -0.97 -9.81
N PHE A 129 7.70 -0.82 -9.91
CA PHE A 129 7.04 0.48 -10.03
C PHE A 129 6.29 0.85 -8.74
N SER A 130 6.58 0.19 -7.60
CA SER A 130 5.90 0.37 -6.31
C SER A 130 4.38 0.34 -6.49
N ASN A 131 3.66 1.28 -5.88
CA ASN A 131 2.21 1.42 -5.99
C ASN A 131 1.82 2.61 -6.90
N VAL A 132 2.70 3.07 -7.78
CA VAL A 132 2.53 4.31 -8.54
C VAL A 132 2.64 4.06 -10.04
N GLY A 133 1.81 4.79 -10.78
CA GLY A 133 1.76 4.67 -12.23
C GLY A 133 1.01 3.44 -12.73
N VAL A 134 0.70 3.44 -13.99
CA VAL A 134 -0.07 2.35 -14.61
C VAL A 134 0.73 1.05 -14.76
N GLY A 135 2.08 1.11 -14.71
CA GLY A 135 2.95 -0.07 -14.70
C GLY A 135 3.08 -0.75 -13.35
N ALA A 136 2.54 -0.16 -12.28
CA ALA A 136 2.55 -0.76 -10.96
C ALA A 136 1.66 -2.03 -10.92
N SER A 137 2.06 -3.01 -10.12
CA SER A 137 1.25 -4.21 -9.91
C SER A 137 -0.17 -3.86 -9.46
N THR A 138 -0.30 -2.89 -8.59
CA THR A 138 -1.58 -2.41 -8.06
C THR A 138 -2.48 -1.76 -9.11
N ALA A 139 -1.94 -1.13 -10.13
CA ALA A 139 -2.75 -0.54 -11.21
C ALA A 139 -3.50 -1.60 -12.02
N VAL A 140 -2.91 -2.78 -12.16
CA VAL A 140 -3.47 -3.90 -12.92
C VAL A 140 -4.27 -4.85 -12.03
N ILE A 141 -3.77 -5.14 -10.83
CA ILE A 141 -4.39 -6.08 -9.89
C ILE A 141 -5.49 -5.42 -9.08
N GLY A 142 -5.47 -4.10 -9.02
CA GLY A 142 -6.46 -3.34 -8.28
C GLY A 142 -7.87 -3.46 -8.82
N GLY A 143 -8.84 -3.43 -7.95
CA GLY A 143 -10.26 -3.45 -8.31
C GLY A 143 -10.95 -4.79 -8.18
N PHE A 144 -10.28 -5.84 -7.72
CA PHE A 144 -10.93 -7.08 -7.34
C PHE A 144 -11.78 -6.91 -6.07
N GLY A 145 -12.94 -7.56 -6.02
CA GLY A 145 -13.74 -7.66 -4.82
C GLY A 145 -14.23 -6.33 -4.24
N GLY A 146 -14.50 -5.32 -5.05
CA GLY A 146 -14.78 -3.99 -4.54
C GLY A 146 -13.56 -3.34 -3.90
N TYR A 147 -12.41 -3.95 -4.08
CA TYR A 147 -11.12 -3.55 -3.66
C TYR A 147 -10.66 -2.38 -4.53
N GLU A 148 -10.72 -1.19 -4.05
CA GLU A 148 -10.07 -0.04 -4.66
C GLU A 148 -8.68 0.11 -4.06
N PRO A 149 -7.64 -0.47 -4.68
CA PRO A 149 -6.37 -0.67 -4.00
C PRO A 149 -5.50 0.56 -3.95
N VAL A 150 -5.69 1.50 -4.81
CA VAL A 150 -4.63 2.47 -5.05
C VAL A 150 -5.07 3.90 -4.92
N ARG A 151 -6.24 4.21 -5.31
CA ARG A 151 -6.75 5.53 -5.05
C ARG A 151 -7.35 5.55 -3.69
N GLY A 152 -6.46 5.75 -2.70
CA GLY A 152 -6.86 6.35 -1.46
C GLY A 152 -8.34 6.37 -1.19
N SER A 153 -9.01 5.32 -1.49
CA SER A 153 -10.40 5.16 -1.08
C SER A 153 -10.41 5.03 0.43
N ASN A 154 -9.89 6.06 0.90
CA ASN A 154 -9.82 6.55 2.19
C ASN A 154 -11.13 6.71 2.76
N ASN A 155 -12.06 6.61 1.91
CA ASN A 155 -13.40 6.88 2.15
C ASN A 155 -14.25 5.80 1.54
N SER A 156 -14.28 4.69 2.12
CA SER A 156 -15.62 4.29 2.38
C SER A 156 -16.22 5.38 3.26
N ALA A 157 -17.35 5.94 2.87
CA ALA A 157 -18.16 6.81 3.71
C ALA A 157 -18.56 6.18 5.07
N THR A 158 -17.95 5.09 5.42
CA THR A 158 -18.18 4.18 6.55
C THR A 158 -16.95 4.08 7.47
N GLY A 159 -15.89 4.86 7.27
CA GLY A 159 -14.77 4.91 8.20
C GLY A 159 -13.72 3.80 8.08
N ASN A 160 -13.97 2.70 7.41
CA ASN A 160 -12.95 1.69 7.14
C ASN A 160 -12.22 2.06 5.86
N GLY A 161 -11.00 2.55 5.98
CA GLY A 161 -10.10 2.67 4.83
C GLY A 161 -10.03 1.33 4.12
N GLY A 162 -9.95 1.33 2.80
CA GLY A 162 -9.79 0.09 2.05
C GLY A 162 -8.59 -0.72 2.54
N PRO A 163 -8.43 -1.97 2.11
CA PRO A 163 -7.42 -2.89 2.64
C PRO A 163 -5.97 -2.41 2.50
N THR A 164 -5.67 -1.37 1.74
CA THR A 164 -4.34 -0.76 1.72
C THR A 164 -4.03 0.08 2.95
N ARG A 165 -5.06 0.67 3.56
CA ARG A 165 -4.98 1.44 4.81
C ARG A 165 -6.19 1.14 5.67
N VAL A 166 -5.97 0.91 6.94
CA VAL A 166 -7.01 0.51 7.88
C VAL A 166 -7.13 1.57 8.98
N ASN A 167 -8.33 2.13 9.11
CA ASN A 167 -8.68 3.05 10.20
C ASN A 167 -8.94 2.28 11.48
N ASN A 168 -8.94 3.00 12.60
CA ASN A 168 -9.37 2.47 13.91
C ASN A 168 -8.69 1.14 14.23
N SER A 169 -7.40 1.03 13.89
CA SER A 169 -6.68 -0.23 13.92
C SER A 169 -5.70 -0.34 15.06
N VAL A 170 -5.55 -1.57 15.53
CA VAL A 170 -4.44 -2.04 16.37
C VAL A 170 -3.57 -2.92 15.50
N LYS A 171 -2.28 -2.62 15.41
CA LYS A 171 -1.28 -3.45 14.71
C LYS A 171 -0.26 -3.96 15.71
N LEU A 172 -0.02 -5.25 15.66
CA LEU A 172 1.03 -5.95 16.42
C LEU A 172 2.07 -6.45 15.43
N GLU A 173 3.34 -6.30 15.76
CA GLU A 173 4.44 -6.82 14.95
C GLU A 173 5.54 -7.35 15.87
N SER A 174 6.00 -8.58 15.62
CA SER A 174 7.10 -9.18 16.39
C SER A 174 8.43 -8.48 16.11
N ALA A 175 9.38 -8.60 17.02
CA ALA A 175 10.77 -8.36 16.68
C ALA A 175 11.23 -9.35 15.61
N SER A 176 12.23 -8.97 14.82
CA SER A 176 12.83 -9.89 13.86
C SER A 176 13.64 -10.96 14.58
N TYR A 177 13.34 -12.21 14.29
CA TYR A 177 14.12 -13.36 14.76
C TYR A 177 14.69 -14.13 13.57
N LYS A 178 16.00 -14.13 13.43
CA LYS A 178 16.71 -14.76 12.30
C LYS A 178 16.16 -14.35 10.93
N GLY A 179 15.78 -13.09 10.77
CA GLY A 179 15.19 -12.55 9.56
C GLY A 179 13.67 -12.69 9.46
N PHE A 180 13.01 -13.48 10.33
CA PHE A 180 11.56 -13.62 10.34
C PHE A 180 10.87 -12.58 11.20
N THR A 181 9.80 -12.00 10.68
CA THR A 181 8.88 -11.09 11.38
C THR A 181 7.46 -11.56 11.11
N ALA A 182 6.62 -11.57 12.14
CA ALA A 182 5.19 -11.83 12.02
C ALA A 182 4.40 -10.61 12.48
N GLY A 183 3.25 -10.36 11.87
CA GLY A 183 2.38 -9.25 12.24
C GLY A 183 0.91 -9.58 12.10
N ALA A 184 0.11 -8.84 12.85
CA ALA A 184 -1.34 -8.88 12.78
C ALA A 184 -1.91 -7.46 12.94
N LEU A 185 -2.94 -7.14 12.17
CA LEU A 185 -3.68 -5.89 12.28
C LEU A 185 -5.17 -6.21 12.41
N TRP A 186 -5.81 -5.51 13.31
CA TRP A 186 -7.27 -5.55 13.46
C TRP A 186 -7.82 -4.13 13.44
N GLY A 187 -8.71 -3.86 12.49
CA GLY A 187 -9.46 -2.61 12.35
C GLY A 187 -10.88 -2.78 12.85
N ALA A 188 -11.28 -1.96 13.81
CA ALA A 188 -12.63 -1.95 14.36
C ALA A 188 -13.62 -1.34 13.38
N GLY A 189 -14.79 -1.93 13.28
CA GLY A 189 -15.88 -1.44 12.44
C GLY A 189 -16.73 -0.36 13.08
N GLU A 190 -16.56 -0.09 14.37
CA GLU A 190 -17.27 0.95 15.15
C GLU A 190 -18.79 0.89 15.05
N VAL A 191 -19.33 -0.32 14.95
CA VAL A 191 -20.78 -0.53 14.93
C VAL A 191 -21.29 -0.71 16.36
N ALA A 192 -22.17 0.19 16.80
CA ALA A 192 -22.76 0.09 18.13
C ALA A 192 -23.52 -1.22 18.31
N GLY A 193 -23.19 -1.99 19.35
CA GLY A 193 -23.81 -3.28 19.64
C GLY A 193 -23.23 -4.47 18.87
N ASP A 194 -22.32 -4.24 17.90
CA ASP A 194 -21.62 -5.29 17.17
C ASP A 194 -20.11 -5.02 17.10
N THR A 195 -19.37 -5.61 18.01
CA THR A 195 -17.89 -5.47 18.08
C THR A 195 -17.18 -6.07 16.86
N PHE A 196 -17.83 -6.97 16.14
CA PHE A 196 -17.23 -7.70 15.02
C PHE A 196 -17.84 -7.33 13.66
N GLY A 197 -18.82 -6.44 13.61
CA GLY A 197 -19.33 -5.85 12.36
C GLY A 197 -18.31 -4.90 11.73
N ASN A 198 -18.31 -4.82 10.41
CA ASN A 198 -17.48 -3.89 9.62
C ASN A 198 -15.99 -3.91 9.97
N ARG A 199 -15.40 -5.09 10.24
CA ARG A 199 -14.00 -5.22 10.65
C ARG A 199 -13.07 -5.54 9.49
N THR A 200 -11.83 -5.12 9.63
CA THR A 200 -10.70 -5.61 8.84
C THR A 200 -9.77 -6.42 9.73
N SER A 201 -9.35 -7.59 9.30
CA SER A 201 -8.30 -8.37 9.94
C SER A 201 -7.22 -8.73 8.92
N ASP A 202 -5.97 -8.63 9.33
CA ASP A 202 -4.79 -8.83 8.50
C ASP A 202 -3.74 -9.59 9.31
N ILE A 203 -3.20 -10.67 8.75
CA ILE A 203 -2.14 -11.48 9.33
C ILE A 203 -1.09 -11.70 8.27
N TYR A 204 0.18 -11.48 8.62
CA TYR A 204 1.29 -11.65 7.70
C TYR A 204 2.54 -12.22 8.34
N GLY A 205 3.38 -12.84 7.51
CA GLY A 205 4.73 -13.23 7.82
C GLY A 205 5.69 -12.67 6.78
N ARG A 206 6.85 -12.18 7.22
CA ARG A 206 7.91 -11.64 6.36
C ARG A 206 9.24 -12.27 6.73
N TYR A 207 10.06 -12.54 5.72
CA TYR A 207 11.46 -12.93 5.86
C TYR A 207 12.35 -11.94 5.12
N ASN A 208 13.48 -11.55 5.74
CA ASN A 208 14.52 -10.75 5.12
C ASN A 208 15.87 -11.27 5.57
N GLY A 209 16.67 -11.76 4.63
CA GLY A 209 18.01 -12.28 4.92
C GLY A 209 18.70 -12.84 3.70
N HIS A 210 20.02 -12.73 3.67
CA HIS A 210 20.87 -13.30 2.60
C HIS A 210 20.53 -12.84 1.17
N GLY A 211 20.10 -11.57 1.02
CA GLY A 211 19.66 -11.02 -0.26
C GLY A 211 18.26 -11.47 -0.69
N PHE A 212 17.61 -12.35 0.07
CA PHE A 212 16.25 -12.79 -0.18
C PHE A 212 15.28 -12.06 0.75
N GLU A 213 14.17 -11.59 0.18
CA GLU A 213 13.03 -11.08 0.89
C GLU A 213 11.77 -11.84 0.46
N GLY A 214 10.89 -12.11 1.39
CA GLY A 214 9.61 -12.74 1.10
C GLY A 214 8.53 -12.29 2.07
N MET A 215 7.29 -12.26 1.62
CA MET A 215 6.13 -11.92 2.44
C MET A 215 4.92 -12.72 1.99
N VAL A 216 4.13 -13.17 2.97
CA VAL A 216 2.82 -13.78 2.75
C VAL A 216 1.80 -13.10 3.66
N SER A 217 0.59 -12.92 3.17
CA SER A 217 -0.47 -12.29 3.97
C SER A 217 -1.87 -12.81 3.65
N VAL A 218 -2.76 -12.68 4.64
CA VAL A 218 -4.19 -12.94 4.51
C VAL A 218 -4.93 -11.75 5.14
N VAL A 219 -5.72 -11.07 4.32
CA VAL A 219 -6.58 -9.97 4.75
C VAL A 219 -8.04 -10.35 4.56
N ASN A 220 -8.85 -10.14 5.58
CA ASN A 220 -10.30 -10.26 5.48
C ASN A 220 -10.91 -8.88 5.78
N ASP A 221 -11.71 -8.38 4.86
CA ASP A 221 -12.42 -7.12 4.97
C ASP A 221 -13.93 -7.40 4.91
N LYS A 222 -14.61 -7.18 6.03
CA LYS A 222 -16.03 -7.45 6.19
C LYS A 222 -16.76 -6.15 6.54
N SER A 223 -17.79 -5.84 5.80
CA SER A 223 -18.72 -4.74 6.11
C SER A 223 -20.15 -5.16 5.80
N ASP A 224 -20.90 -5.46 6.84
CA ASP A 224 -22.31 -5.85 6.71
C ASP A 224 -23.17 -4.69 6.18
N GLN A 225 -22.82 -3.45 6.49
CA GLN A 225 -23.51 -2.25 5.98
C GLN A 225 -23.30 -2.03 4.48
N LEU A 226 -22.17 -2.46 3.95
CA LEU A 226 -21.83 -2.35 2.52
C LEU A 226 -22.02 -3.65 1.77
N GLY A 227 -22.50 -4.71 2.43
CA GLY A 227 -22.58 -6.05 1.85
C GLY A 227 -21.21 -6.61 1.44
N ARG A 228 -20.11 -6.14 2.03
CA ARG A 228 -18.74 -6.57 1.71
C ARG A 228 -18.32 -7.75 2.56
N ASN A 229 -17.74 -8.75 1.92
CA ASN A 229 -17.11 -9.89 2.57
C ASN A 229 -16.00 -10.40 1.66
N VAL A 230 -14.83 -9.78 1.75
CA VAL A 230 -13.71 -10.00 0.83
C VAL A 230 -12.54 -10.62 1.60
N ARG A 231 -12.02 -11.72 1.08
CA ARG A 231 -10.78 -12.34 1.55
C ARG A 231 -9.70 -12.22 0.48
N THR A 232 -8.55 -11.70 0.87
CA THR A 232 -7.38 -11.59 0.01
C THR A 232 -6.24 -12.42 0.57
N VAL A 233 -5.69 -13.29 -0.25
CA VAL A 233 -4.47 -14.06 0.04
C VAL A 233 -3.40 -13.58 -0.91
N SER A 234 -2.23 -13.24 -0.40
CA SER A 234 -1.13 -12.75 -1.22
C SER A 234 0.23 -13.27 -0.77
N GLY A 235 1.15 -13.37 -1.70
CA GLY A 235 2.53 -13.73 -1.46
C GLY A 235 3.45 -13.07 -2.48
N ALA A 236 4.62 -12.63 -2.03
CA ALA A 236 5.62 -12.02 -2.90
C ALA A 236 7.03 -12.33 -2.40
N ALA A 237 7.99 -12.29 -3.32
CA ALA A 237 9.39 -12.48 -3.03
C ALA A 237 10.26 -11.56 -3.89
N ALA A 238 11.45 -11.24 -3.38
CA ALA A 238 12.51 -10.56 -4.11
C ALA A 238 13.86 -11.18 -3.79
N TYR A 239 14.78 -11.09 -4.74
CA TYR A 239 16.16 -11.55 -4.58
C TYR A 239 17.12 -10.54 -5.18
N ASP A 240 18.06 -10.08 -4.35
CA ASP A 240 19.14 -9.18 -4.74
C ASP A 240 20.40 -10.00 -5.07
N TRP A 241 20.87 -9.90 -6.32
CA TRP A 241 22.07 -10.56 -6.81
C TRP A 241 23.02 -9.57 -7.45
N GLY A 242 23.99 -9.13 -6.68
CA GLY A 242 24.91 -8.09 -7.12
C GLY A 242 24.16 -6.79 -7.46
N ASN A 243 24.22 -6.39 -8.71
CA ASN A 243 23.55 -5.19 -9.22
C ASN A 243 22.11 -5.46 -9.73
N TYR A 244 21.64 -6.69 -9.66
CA TYR A 244 20.32 -7.10 -10.10
C TYR A 244 19.38 -7.26 -8.91
N ARG A 245 18.10 -6.89 -9.09
CA ARG A 245 17.01 -7.27 -8.21
C ARG A 245 15.90 -7.91 -9.04
N PHE A 246 15.51 -9.11 -8.65
CA PHE A 246 14.36 -9.83 -9.20
C PHE A 246 13.24 -9.81 -8.17
N ASN A 247 12.02 -9.64 -8.60
CA ASN A 247 10.85 -9.68 -7.72
C ASN A 247 9.65 -10.28 -8.43
N GLY A 248 8.72 -10.77 -7.65
CA GLY A 248 7.44 -11.25 -8.14
C GLY A 248 6.47 -11.50 -7.01
N GLY A 249 5.22 -11.58 -7.34
CA GLY A 249 4.17 -11.87 -6.39
C GLY A 249 2.89 -12.33 -7.05
N LEU A 250 2.00 -12.82 -6.22
CA LEU A 250 0.67 -13.28 -6.58
C LEU A 250 -0.34 -12.80 -5.55
N ILE A 251 -1.56 -12.60 -6.00
CA ILE A 251 -2.69 -12.22 -5.17
C ILE A 251 -3.95 -12.94 -5.66
N GLN A 252 -4.73 -13.43 -4.73
CA GLN A 252 -6.04 -14.00 -4.98
C GLN A 252 -7.06 -13.33 -4.08
N VAL A 253 -8.17 -12.93 -4.67
CA VAL A 253 -9.30 -12.27 -4.00
C VAL A 253 -10.53 -13.15 -4.16
N ASP A 254 -11.16 -13.46 -3.05
CA ASP A 254 -12.42 -14.17 -2.91
C ASP A 254 -13.45 -13.16 -2.35
N ASP A 255 -14.31 -12.65 -3.22
CA ASP A 255 -15.37 -11.69 -2.90
C ASP A 255 -16.71 -12.40 -2.71
N ARG A 256 -17.03 -12.69 -1.47
CA ARG A 256 -18.30 -13.31 -1.06
C ARG A 256 -19.44 -12.31 -0.89
N SER A 257 -19.28 -11.12 -1.41
CA SER A 257 -20.35 -10.11 -1.43
C SER A 257 -21.30 -10.34 -2.61
N VAL A 258 -22.40 -9.58 -2.62
CA VAL A 258 -23.35 -9.61 -3.74
C VAL A 258 -22.72 -9.20 -5.08
N ALA A 259 -21.59 -8.46 -5.01
CA ALA A 259 -20.88 -8.01 -6.20
C ALA A 259 -20.08 -9.13 -6.88
N ASP A 260 -19.74 -10.21 -6.14
CA ASP A 260 -19.04 -11.40 -6.62
C ASP A 260 -17.91 -11.06 -7.62
N LYS A 261 -16.92 -10.31 -7.13
CA LYS A 261 -15.80 -9.84 -7.95
C LYS A 261 -14.52 -10.63 -7.63
N ASP A 262 -14.58 -11.92 -7.75
CA ASP A 262 -13.42 -12.79 -7.60
C ASP A 262 -12.33 -12.46 -8.60
N GLY A 263 -11.09 -12.67 -8.23
CA GLY A 263 -9.99 -12.43 -9.14
C GLY A 263 -8.63 -12.88 -8.62
N LYS A 264 -7.71 -12.96 -9.54
CA LYS A 264 -6.32 -13.31 -9.27
C LYS A 264 -5.38 -12.45 -10.12
N GLY A 265 -4.19 -12.23 -9.61
CA GLY A 265 -3.17 -11.52 -10.34
C GLY A 265 -1.77 -11.97 -9.94
N TYR A 266 -0.83 -11.74 -10.81
CA TYR A 266 0.59 -11.93 -10.54
C TYR A 266 1.44 -10.90 -11.26
N TRP A 267 2.65 -10.71 -10.78
CA TRP A 267 3.64 -9.87 -11.42
C TRP A 267 5.03 -10.48 -11.30
N LEU A 268 5.87 -10.13 -12.26
CA LEU A 268 7.28 -10.45 -12.29
C LEU A 268 8.05 -9.21 -12.73
N GLY A 269 9.12 -8.89 -12.05
CA GLY A 269 9.93 -7.72 -12.35
C GLY A 269 11.42 -7.98 -12.16
N ALA A 270 12.21 -7.19 -12.85
CA ALA A 270 13.65 -7.17 -12.73
C ALA A 270 14.18 -5.75 -12.84
N SER A 271 15.26 -5.46 -12.11
CA SER A 271 16.01 -4.23 -12.30
C SER A 271 17.51 -4.49 -12.28
N TYR A 272 18.25 -3.57 -12.92
CA TYR A 272 19.70 -3.56 -12.96
C TYR A 272 20.21 -2.16 -12.64
N ARG A 273 21.12 -2.08 -11.66
CA ARG A 273 21.74 -0.82 -11.23
C ARG A 273 23.20 -0.75 -11.68
N MET A 274 23.55 0.35 -12.34
CA MET A 274 24.91 0.65 -12.74
C MET A 274 25.28 2.08 -12.30
N GLY A 275 25.93 2.20 -11.16
CA GLY A 275 26.20 3.51 -10.56
C GLY A 275 24.90 4.30 -10.31
N PRO A 276 24.74 5.51 -10.86
CA PRO A 276 23.53 6.31 -10.71
C PRO A 276 22.38 5.85 -11.60
N HIS A 277 22.59 4.90 -12.50
CA HIS A 277 21.62 4.43 -13.48
C HIS A 277 20.86 3.22 -12.92
N LEU A 278 19.52 3.24 -12.99
CA LEU A 278 18.66 2.12 -12.67
C LEU A 278 17.73 1.84 -13.84
N PHE A 279 17.85 0.66 -14.40
CA PHE A 279 16.94 0.12 -15.41
C PHE A 279 16.00 -0.85 -14.75
N LYS A 280 14.72 -0.81 -15.08
CA LYS A 280 13.70 -1.67 -14.50
C LYS A 280 12.67 -2.11 -15.51
N SER A 281 12.11 -3.30 -15.32
CA SER A 281 11.02 -3.82 -16.11
C SER A 281 10.07 -4.63 -15.22
N GLN A 282 8.80 -4.67 -15.60
CA GLN A 282 7.79 -5.44 -14.89
C GLN A 282 6.70 -5.88 -15.85
N TYR A 283 6.28 -7.11 -15.72
CA TYR A 283 5.07 -7.66 -16.28
C TYR A 283 4.06 -7.88 -15.16
N VAL A 284 2.80 -7.52 -15.43
CA VAL A 284 1.68 -7.73 -14.52
C VAL A 284 0.51 -8.31 -15.30
N GLU A 285 -0.15 -9.28 -14.72
CA GLU A 285 -1.38 -9.83 -15.26
C GLU A 285 -2.42 -9.99 -14.16
N SER A 286 -3.66 -9.70 -14.50
CA SER A 286 -4.80 -9.97 -13.64
C SER A 286 -5.98 -10.52 -14.43
N SER A 287 -6.75 -11.40 -13.83
CA SER A 287 -7.99 -11.92 -14.36
C SER A 287 -9.10 -11.87 -13.31
N ASN A 288 -10.30 -11.63 -13.77
CA ASN A 288 -11.54 -11.75 -13.01
C ASN A 288 -12.28 -12.98 -13.45
N ASP A 289 -12.84 -13.65 -12.48
CA ASP A 289 -13.70 -14.83 -12.67
C ASP A 289 -15.12 -14.58 -12.10
N GLY A 290 -15.47 -13.33 -11.76
CA GLY A 290 -16.72 -12.97 -11.10
C GLY A 290 -17.89 -12.73 -12.06
N ALA A 291 -19.10 -12.87 -11.56
CA ALA A 291 -20.36 -12.81 -12.34
C ALA A 291 -20.61 -11.48 -13.06
N LEU A 292 -20.01 -10.38 -12.63
CA LEU A 292 -20.25 -9.04 -13.18
C LEU A 292 -19.14 -8.54 -14.13
N ALA A 293 -17.99 -9.19 -14.18
CA ALA A 293 -16.89 -8.73 -15.01
C ALA A 293 -15.90 -9.87 -15.29
N ASP A 294 -16.16 -10.60 -16.34
CA ASP A 294 -15.16 -11.52 -16.90
C ASP A 294 -14.16 -10.72 -17.75
N GLY A 295 -12.87 -10.86 -17.45
CA GLY A 295 -11.86 -10.13 -18.21
C GLY A 295 -10.44 -10.29 -17.69
N LYS A 296 -9.50 -9.96 -18.57
CA LYS A 296 -8.06 -10.06 -18.33
C LYS A 296 -7.37 -8.75 -18.66
N THR A 297 -6.47 -8.31 -17.79
CA THR A 297 -5.56 -7.19 -18.07
C THR A 297 -4.12 -7.64 -17.96
N GLN A 298 -3.32 -7.24 -18.92
CA GLN A 298 -1.88 -7.44 -18.95
C GLN A 298 -1.20 -6.08 -19.08
N ALA A 299 -0.11 -5.87 -18.35
CA ALA A 299 0.74 -4.70 -18.52
C ALA A 299 2.21 -5.11 -18.59
N PHE A 300 2.96 -4.50 -19.48
CA PHE A 300 4.40 -4.59 -19.50
C PHE A 300 4.99 -3.18 -19.50
N GLY A 301 5.81 -2.90 -18.48
CA GLY A 301 6.46 -1.62 -18.28
C GLY A 301 7.97 -1.75 -18.30
N VAL A 302 8.63 -0.75 -18.87
CA VAL A 302 10.07 -0.53 -18.77
C VAL A 302 10.32 0.88 -18.24
N GLY A 303 11.33 1.03 -17.39
CA GLY A 303 11.64 2.30 -16.77
C GLY A 303 13.14 2.52 -16.65
N TYR A 304 13.51 3.78 -16.67
CA TYR A 304 14.86 4.26 -16.43
C TYR A 304 14.83 5.35 -15.37
N GLN A 305 15.80 5.33 -14.45
CA GLN A 305 16.01 6.33 -13.43
C GLN A 305 17.49 6.73 -13.41
N TYR A 306 17.73 8.02 -13.28
CA TYR A 306 19.06 8.59 -13.09
C TYR A 306 19.10 9.34 -11.76
N ASP A 307 19.92 8.85 -10.82
CA ASP A 307 20.07 9.46 -9.51
C ASP A 307 21.02 10.64 -9.59
N LEU A 308 20.50 11.87 -9.53
CA LEU A 308 21.28 13.11 -9.44
C LEU A 308 21.99 13.22 -8.08
N SER A 309 21.36 12.66 -7.06
CA SER A 309 21.88 12.57 -5.69
C SER A 309 21.21 11.40 -4.96
N LYS A 310 21.58 11.19 -3.68
CA LYS A 310 20.87 10.22 -2.81
C LYS A 310 19.39 10.54 -2.62
N ARG A 311 18.97 11.78 -2.87
CA ARG A 311 17.62 12.26 -2.61
C ARG A 311 16.84 12.61 -3.88
N THR A 312 17.52 12.96 -4.97
CA THR A 312 16.91 13.48 -6.18
C THR A 312 17.21 12.60 -7.38
N ALA A 313 16.19 12.23 -8.12
CA ALA A 313 16.29 11.43 -9.33
C ALA A 313 15.42 11.99 -10.47
N LEU A 314 15.92 11.89 -11.69
CA LEU A 314 15.12 11.98 -12.91
C LEU A 314 14.72 10.58 -13.35
N TYR A 315 13.55 10.45 -13.95
CA TYR A 315 13.08 9.15 -14.42
C TYR A 315 12.19 9.26 -15.65
N SER A 316 12.09 8.14 -16.35
CA SER A 316 11.13 7.94 -17.42
C SER A 316 10.65 6.49 -17.46
N SER A 317 9.45 6.26 -17.96
CA SER A 317 8.91 4.93 -18.17
C SER A 317 7.95 4.88 -19.35
N VAL A 318 7.83 3.69 -19.93
CA VAL A 318 6.82 3.36 -20.92
C VAL A 318 6.14 2.08 -20.47
N THR A 319 4.80 2.09 -20.46
CA THR A 319 3.99 0.92 -20.10
C THR A 319 2.93 0.68 -21.17
N ARG A 320 2.83 -0.56 -21.61
CA ARG A 320 1.78 -1.02 -22.54
C ARG A 320 0.77 -1.87 -21.79
N PHE A 321 -0.51 -1.51 -21.92
CA PHE A 321 -1.65 -2.27 -21.42
C PHE A 321 -2.35 -2.99 -22.56
N LYS A 322 -2.79 -4.21 -22.27
CA LYS A 322 -3.76 -4.97 -23.05
C LYS A 322 -4.92 -5.33 -22.13
N ASN A 323 -6.11 -4.91 -22.48
CA ASN A 323 -7.34 -5.25 -21.80
C ASN A 323 -8.17 -6.18 -22.68
N ASP A 324 -8.68 -7.26 -22.08
CA ASP A 324 -9.61 -8.20 -22.68
C ASP A 324 -10.83 -8.30 -21.76
N GLY A 325 -12.04 -8.10 -22.31
CA GLY A 325 -13.27 -8.00 -21.52
C GLY A 325 -13.67 -6.58 -21.10
N LEU A 326 -14.92 -6.39 -20.69
CA LEU A 326 -15.51 -5.09 -20.37
C LEU A 326 -15.18 -4.58 -18.96
N GLY A 327 -14.84 -5.46 -18.04
CA GLY A 327 -14.66 -5.09 -16.63
C GLY A 327 -13.36 -4.36 -16.27
N TYR A 328 -12.45 -4.21 -17.22
CA TYR A 328 -11.12 -3.66 -16.96
C TYR A 328 -10.98 -2.17 -17.24
N VAL A 329 -11.81 -1.65 -18.09
CA VAL A 329 -11.82 -0.23 -18.40
C VAL A 329 -12.05 0.61 -17.15
N ASP A 330 -12.90 0.14 -16.25
CA ASP A 330 -13.23 0.85 -15.01
C ASP A 330 -12.14 0.78 -13.93
N ARG A 331 -11.23 -0.17 -13.97
CA ARG A 331 -10.20 -0.35 -12.94
C ARG A 331 -9.00 0.50 -13.14
N ALA A 332 -8.58 0.61 -14.39
CA ALA A 332 -7.64 1.63 -14.78
C ALA A 332 -8.31 3.02 -14.80
N ALA A 333 -9.62 3.11 -14.74
CA ALA A 333 -10.39 4.36 -14.84
C ALA A 333 -9.96 5.41 -13.81
N GLY A 334 -9.51 4.96 -12.66
CA GLY A 334 -8.94 5.87 -11.71
C GLY A 334 -7.60 6.49 -12.15
N LEU A 335 -6.80 5.80 -12.95
CA LEU A 335 -5.52 6.27 -13.49
C LEU A 335 -5.66 6.68 -14.96
N ILE A 336 -6.67 6.18 -15.65
CA ILE A 336 -6.96 6.43 -17.06
C ILE A 336 -8.21 7.32 -17.12
N PRO A 337 -8.10 8.53 -17.64
CA PRO A 337 -9.24 9.43 -17.83
C PRO A 337 -10.31 8.83 -18.74
N VAL A 338 -11.55 9.20 -18.46
CA VAL A 338 -12.71 8.80 -19.26
C VAL A 338 -12.50 9.19 -20.74
N GLY A 339 -12.79 8.26 -21.66
CA GLY A 339 -12.70 8.48 -23.10
C GLY A 339 -11.38 8.06 -23.76
N LEU A 340 -10.40 7.57 -22.99
CA LEU A 340 -9.16 7.01 -23.54
C LEU A 340 -9.28 5.53 -23.93
N THR A 341 -10.29 4.85 -23.43
CA THR A 341 -10.60 3.47 -23.78
C THR A 341 -12.09 3.37 -24.13
N ASP A 342 -12.40 2.57 -25.12
CA ASP A 342 -13.75 2.20 -25.55
C ASP A 342 -13.82 0.72 -25.92
N ALA A 343 -14.98 0.24 -26.34
CA ALA A 343 -15.17 -1.17 -26.72
C ALA A 343 -14.28 -1.65 -27.85
N SER A 344 -13.81 -0.73 -28.70
CA SER A 344 -12.93 -1.02 -29.86
C SER A 344 -11.45 -0.75 -29.58
N HIS A 345 -11.12 0.11 -28.59
CA HIS A 345 -9.76 0.51 -28.23
C HIS A 345 -9.45 0.20 -26.77
N ARG A 346 -9.22 -1.05 -26.47
CA ARG A 346 -8.96 -1.55 -25.10
C ARG A 346 -7.50 -1.47 -24.67
N ASN A 347 -6.61 -1.17 -25.62
CA ASN A 347 -5.17 -1.09 -25.34
C ASN A 347 -4.75 0.35 -25.06
N LEU A 348 -3.85 0.51 -24.10
CA LEU A 348 -3.32 1.79 -23.70
C LEU A 348 -1.80 1.75 -23.66
N THR A 349 -1.16 2.85 -24.06
CA THR A 349 0.27 3.08 -23.84
C THR A 349 0.43 4.33 -22.99
N GLU A 350 1.18 4.20 -21.91
CA GLU A 350 1.59 5.31 -21.06
C GLU A 350 3.05 5.63 -21.29
N VAL A 351 3.37 6.91 -21.35
CA VAL A 351 4.74 7.45 -21.32
C VAL A 351 4.81 8.46 -20.18
N VAL A 352 5.79 8.31 -19.32
CA VAL A 352 6.00 9.20 -18.17
C VAL A 352 7.44 9.68 -18.14
N ALA A 353 7.64 10.97 -17.83
CA ALA A 353 8.95 11.52 -17.47
C ALA A 353 8.79 12.49 -16.31
N GLY A 354 9.66 12.41 -15.31
CA GLY A 354 9.50 13.19 -14.09
C GLY A 354 10.76 13.37 -13.27
N ILE A 355 10.55 14.07 -12.16
CA ILE A 355 11.56 14.33 -11.14
C ILE A 355 10.99 13.97 -9.77
N ARG A 356 11.79 13.29 -8.98
CA ARG A 356 11.49 12.99 -7.58
C ARG A 356 12.59 13.53 -6.69
N THR A 357 12.21 14.18 -5.58
CA THR A 357 13.13 14.55 -4.51
C THR A 357 12.58 14.15 -3.14
N SER A 358 13.47 13.75 -2.23
CA SER A 358 13.11 13.39 -0.85
C SER A 358 13.91 14.25 0.15
N PHE A 359 13.35 14.53 1.30
CA PHE A 359 13.98 15.33 2.36
C PHE A 359 13.74 14.74 3.74
#